data_34f11e9386ea573778e8f51acafaddd2
#
_entry.id   34f11e9386ea573778e8f51acafaddd2
#
_cell.length_a   1.000
_cell.length_b   1.000
_cell.length_c   1.000
_cell.angle_alpha   90.00
_cell.angle_beta   90.00
_cell.angle_gamma   90.00
#
_symmetry.space_group_name_H-M   'P 1'
#
loop_
_entity.id
_entity.type
_entity.pdbx_description
1 polymer ?
#
loop_
_entity_poly.entity_id
_entity_poly.type
_entity_poly.pdbx_seq_one_letter_code
_entity_poly.pdbx_strand_id
1 'polypeptide(L)'
;MLGDANCSHVALNEFDKDYHLTSTCGNLANIDDDVMDNRPLEYTGKFKSIVSGEKILVRQIYAEPMEFTSFTTLMFSCNKLPKIMDKTTGLYRRMVLIELNHKVQNPDLLFMERVTEQDMEYFLFKCVAAIKIALEEGRFRIVQSEQALLDVFRRRQSPLIEWLYEYNYCLGDF
;
A
#
# COMPACT_ATOMS: atom_id res chain seq x y z
N MET A 1 -17.25 6.77 2.08
CA MET A 1 -17.72 6.01 0.92
C MET A 1 -17.73 4.50 1.17
N LEU A 2 -16.65 3.89 1.62
CA LEU A 2 -16.65 2.43 1.90
C LEU A 2 -17.43 2.06 3.16
N GLY A 3 -17.50 2.94 4.15
CA GLY A 3 -18.06 2.69 5.48
C GLY A 3 -17.10 1.90 6.37
N ASP A 4 -17.11 2.17 7.67
CA ASP A 4 -16.18 1.57 8.63
C ASP A 4 -16.30 0.05 8.71
N ALA A 5 -17.50 -0.48 8.51
CA ALA A 5 -17.73 -1.93 8.52
C ALA A 5 -17.04 -2.69 7.38
N ASN A 6 -16.61 -1.99 6.33
CA ASN A 6 -15.93 -2.56 5.17
C ASN A 6 -14.42 -2.27 5.17
N CYS A 7 -13.91 -1.64 6.23
CA CYS A 7 -12.51 -1.27 6.35
C CYS A 7 -11.87 -1.94 7.57
N SER A 8 -10.60 -2.28 7.45
CA SER A 8 -9.73 -2.67 8.55
C SER A 8 -8.59 -1.67 8.69
N HIS A 9 -7.93 -1.66 9.86
CA HIS A 9 -6.87 -0.72 10.20
C HIS A 9 -5.66 -1.48 10.78
N VAL A 10 -5.22 -2.51 10.08
CA VAL A 10 -4.04 -3.29 10.48
C VAL A 10 -2.80 -2.52 10.05
N ALA A 11 -1.94 -2.21 11.00
CA ALA A 11 -0.68 -1.53 10.72
C ALA A 11 0.25 -2.41 9.87
N LEU A 12 1.02 -1.78 8.99
CA LEU A 12 1.88 -2.48 8.04
C LEU A 12 2.84 -3.47 8.71
N ASN A 13 3.39 -3.12 9.87
CA ASN A 13 4.31 -3.95 10.65
C ASN A 13 3.62 -5.08 11.46
N GLU A 14 2.29 -5.14 11.44
CA GLU A 14 1.50 -6.16 12.14
C GLU A 14 1.01 -7.27 11.19
N PHE A 15 1.34 -7.19 9.90
CA PHE A 15 0.94 -8.18 8.89
C PHE A 15 1.63 -9.54 9.03
N ASP A 16 2.62 -9.67 9.88
CA ASP A 16 3.23 -10.96 10.25
C ASP A 16 2.44 -11.72 11.31
N LYS A 17 1.55 -11.04 12.05
CA LYS A 17 0.78 -11.62 13.15
C LYS A 17 -0.59 -12.12 12.69
N ASP A 18 -0.84 -13.41 12.84
CA ASP A 18 -2.06 -14.07 12.38
C ASP A 18 -3.34 -13.44 12.91
N TYR A 19 -3.36 -13.13 14.20
CA TYR A 19 -4.56 -12.61 14.85
C TYR A 19 -4.94 -11.19 14.37
N HIS A 20 -3.98 -10.38 13.92
CA HIS A 20 -4.29 -9.09 13.32
C HIS A 20 -4.85 -9.25 11.90
N LEU A 21 -4.35 -10.24 11.15
CA LEU A 21 -4.82 -10.47 9.79
C LEU A 21 -6.26 -10.94 9.71
N THR A 22 -6.78 -11.57 10.77
CA THR A 22 -8.19 -11.97 10.80
C THR A 22 -9.14 -10.76 10.66
N SER A 23 -8.72 -9.58 11.09
CA SER A 23 -9.52 -8.36 10.93
C SER A 23 -9.62 -7.87 9.49
N THR A 24 -8.76 -8.35 8.58
CA THR A 24 -8.86 -8.03 7.15
C THR A 24 -9.85 -8.93 6.42
N CYS A 25 -10.29 -10.02 7.07
CA CYS A 25 -11.18 -10.99 6.44
C CYS A 25 -12.54 -10.36 6.14
N GLY A 26 -12.94 -10.37 4.86
CA GLY A 26 -14.22 -9.83 4.40
C GLY A 26 -14.23 -8.31 4.21
N ASN A 27 -13.14 -7.60 4.50
CA ASN A 27 -13.06 -6.17 4.29
C ASN A 27 -12.61 -5.81 2.87
N LEU A 28 -13.16 -4.70 2.36
CA LEU A 28 -12.81 -4.17 1.02
C LEU A 28 -11.46 -3.47 1.01
N ALA A 29 -11.14 -2.79 2.11
CA ALA A 29 -9.89 -2.06 2.23
C ALA A 29 -9.27 -2.22 3.63
N ASN A 30 -7.94 -2.17 3.69
CA ASN A 30 -7.19 -1.93 4.91
C ASN A 30 -6.52 -0.57 4.77
N ILE A 31 -6.85 0.34 5.66
CA ILE A 31 -6.35 1.72 5.63
C ILE A 31 -5.63 1.99 6.94
N ASP A 32 -4.33 2.26 6.86
CA ASP A 32 -3.50 2.63 8.00
C ASP A 32 -2.76 3.93 7.66
N ASP A 33 -2.96 4.94 8.48
CA ASP A 33 -2.58 6.33 8.22
C ASP A 33 -1.30 6.78 8.91
N ASP A 34 -0.67 5.92 9.69
CA ASP A 34 0.57 6.25 10.41
C ASP A 34 1.55 5.07 10.45
N VAL A 35 2.13 4.77 9.30
CA VAL A 35 3.21 3.76 9.26
C VAL A 35 4.44 4.29 9.98
N MET A 36 4.75 3.71 11.13
CA MET A 36 5.89 4.12 11.96
C MET A 36 7.23 3.86 11.25
N ASP A 37 8.02 4.93 11.05
CA ASP A 37 9.35 4.93 10.44
C ASP A 37 10.37 3.99 11.09
N ASN A 38 10.18 3.69 12.38
CA ASN A 38 11.23 3.13 13.22
C ASN A 38 11.28 1.60 13.22
N ARG A 39 10.33 0.93 12.59
CA ARG A 39 10.30 -0.52 12.52
C ARG A 39 10.51 -0.99 11.08
N PRO A 40 11.60 -1.68 10.79
CA PRO A 40 11.79 -2.27 9.47
C PRO A 40 10.73 -3.34 9.21
N LEU A 41 10.27 -3.42 7.98
CA LEU A 41 9.39 -4.50 7.54
C LEU A 41 10.26 -5.73 7.27
N GLU A 42 10.29 -6.64 8.24
CA GLU A 42 11.13 -7.85 8.20
C GLU A 42 10.47 -8.99 7.43
N TYR A 43 9.18 -9.20 7.70
CA TYR A 43 8.42 -10.33 7.16
C TYR A 43 7.36 -9.85 6.16
N THR A 44 7.61 -10.12 4.88
CA THR A 44 6.72 -9.70 3.79
C THR A 44 5.93 -10.84 3.17
N GLY A 45 6.08 -12.07 3.68
CA GLY A 45 5.44 -13.26 3.11
C GLY A 45 3.92 -13.14 3.06
N LYS A 46 3.27 -12.93 4.20
CA LYS A 46 1.82 -12.80 4.30
C LYS A 46 1.28 -11.60 3.56
N PHE A 47 2.00 -10.46 3.63
CA PHE A 47 1.67 -9.27 2.85
C PHE A 47 1.61 -9.61 1.34
N LYS A 48 2.63 -10.31 0.83
CA LYS A 48 2.67 -10.73 -0.58
C LYS A 48 1.52 -11.67 -0.93
N SER A 49 1.20 -12.62 -0.06
CA SER A 49 0.10 -13.57 -0.28
C SER A 49 -1.26 -12.87 -0.29
N ILE A 50 -1.50 -11.91 0.61
CA ILE A 50 -2.73 -11.11 0.63
C ILE A 50 -2.88 -10.34 -0.68
N VAL A 51 -1.85 -9.59 -1.08
CA VAL A 51 -1.89 -8.79 -2.32
C VAL A 51 -2.02 -9.65 -3.57
N SER A 52 -1.55 -10.89 -3.54
CA SER A 52 -1.69 -11.85 -4.66
C SER A 52 -3.02 -12.60 -4.65
N GLY A 53 -3.89 -12.41 -3.65
CA GLY A 53 -5.14 -13.16 -3.52
C GLY A 53 -4.92 -14.66 -3.25
N GLU A 54 -3.79 -15.03 -2.64
CA GLU A 54 -3.52 -16.40 -2.24
C GLU A 54 -4.30 -16.75 -0.97
N LYS A 55 -4.58 -18.05 -0.78
CA LYS A 55 -5.10 -18.53 0.50
C LYS A 55 -4.08 -18.35 1.59
N ILE A 56 -4.50 -17.78 2.69
CA ILE A 56 -3.70 -17.65 3.90
C ILE A 56 -4.38 -18.36 5.06
N LEU A 57 -3.57 -19.05 5.88
CA LEU A 57 -3.98 -19.62 7.13
C LEU A 57 -3.75 -18.59 8.23
N VAL A 58 -4.78 -18.27 8.97
CA VAL A 58 -4.72 -17.34 10.11
C VAL A 58 -5.40 -17.97 11.31
N ARG A 59 -5.04 -17.49 12.49
CA ARG A 59 -5.61 -17.98 13.73
C ARG A 59 -6.03 -16.82 14.61
N GLN A 60 -7.28 -16.85 15.04
CA GLN A 60 -7.76 -16.02 16.14
C GLN A 60 -7.28 -16.57 17.47
N ILE A 61 -7.16 -15.69 18.46
CA ILE A 61 -6.83 -16.10 19.83
C ILE A 61 -8.01 -16.97 20.36
N TYR A 62 -7.67 -18.16 20.86
CA TYR A 62 -8.64 -19.14 21.36
C TYR A 62 -9.62 -19.72 20.33
N ALA A 63 -9.33 -19.62 19.05
CA ALA A 63 -10.14 -20.20 17.99
C ALA A 63 -9.34 -21.19 17.12
N GLU A 64 -10.05 -22.05 16.39
CA GLU A 64 -9.44 -22.92 15.39
C GLU A 64 -8.86 -22.10 14.23
N PRO A 65 -7.74 -22.54 13.63
CA PRO A 65 -7.20 -21.92 12.44
C PRO A 65 -8.21 -21.88 11.31
N MET A 66 -8.27 -20.75 10.62
CA MET A 66 -9.15 -20.59 9.45
C MET A 66 -8.34 -20.21 8.20
N GLU A 67 -8.76 -20.73 7.07
CA GLU A 67 -8.22 -20.34 5.78
C GLU A 67 -9.17 -19.33 5.11
N PHE A 68 -8.62 -18.26 4.56
CA PHE A 68 -9.39 -17.37 3.72
C PHE A 68 -8.54 -16.81 2.59
N THR A 69 -9.21 -16.36 1.53
CA THR A 69 -8.60 -15.61 0.43
C THR A 69 -8.97 -14.15 0.61
N SER A 70 -7.97 -13.29 0.77
CA SER A 70 -8.19 -11.86 0.89
C SER A 70 -8.44 -11.23 -0.47
N PHE A 71 -9.42 -10.31 -0.52
CA PHE A 71 -9.64 -9.39 -1.62
C PHE A 71 -9.44 -7.94 -1.19
N THR A 72 -8.91 -7.75 0.00
CA THR A 72 -8.70 -6.44 0.62
C THR A 72 -7.64 -5.64 -0.12
N THR A 73 -7.97 -4.43 -0.53
CA THR A 73 -7.00 -3.47 -1.04
C THR A 73 -6.23 -2.86 0.12
N LEU A 74 -4.89 -2.93 0.08
CA LEU A 74 -4.04 -2.41 1.15
C LEU A 74 -3.59 -0.99 0.82
N MET A 75 -3.88 -0.05 1.71
CA MET A 75 -3.53 1.37 1.61
C MET A 75 -2.82 1.81 2.89
N PHE A 76 -1.64 2.41 2.73
CA PHE A 76 -0.84 2.89 3.85
C PHE A 76 -0.36 4.30 3.57
N SER A 77 -0.44 5.19 4.55
CA SER A 77 0.20 6.49 4.47
C SER A 77 1.37 6.61 5.46
N CYS A 78 2.39 7.34 5.07
CA CYS A 78 3.57 7.55 5.89
C CYS A 78 4.26 8.86 5.52
N ASN A 79 4.90 9.49 6.48
CA ASN A 79 5.74 10.66 6.22
C ASN A 79 7.09 10.26 5.62
N LYS A 80 7.54 9.04 5.91
CA LYS A 80 8.77 8.47 5.39
C LYS A 80 8.58 6.98 5.16
N LEU A 81 9.02 6.53 4.01
CA LEU A 81 8.91 5.12 3.64
C LEU A 81 9.72 4.23 4.60
N PRO A 82 9.12 3.15 5.11
CA PRO A 82 9.78 2.26 6.05
C PRO A 82 10.95 1.52 5.40
N LYS A 83 11.93 1.14 6.21
CA LYS A 83 13.01 0.26 5.75
C LYS A 83 12.45 -1.14 5.50
N ILE A 84 12.68 -1.68 4.31
CA ILE A 84 12.25 -3.02 3.92
C ILE A 84 13.45 -3.95 3.89
N MET A 85 13.39 -5.03 4.67
CA MET A 85 14.46 -6.04 4.72
C MET A 85 14.37 -7.03 3.55
N ASP A 86 13.20 -7.21 2.98
CA ASP A 86 12.99 -8.03 1.78
C ASP A 86 13.49 -7.32 0.53
N LYS A 87 14.61 -7.79 -0.01
CA LYS A 87 15.23 -7.23 -1.22
C LYS A 87 14.73 -7.86 -2.52
N THR A 88 13.75 -8.76 -2.44
CA THR A 88 13.23 -9.43 -3.64
C THR A 88 12.37 -8.50 -4.48
N THR A 89 12.40 -8.69 -5.80
CA THR A 89 11.54 -7.95 -6.73
C THR A 89 10.05 -8.24 -6.52
N GLY A 90 9.75 -9.36 -5.83
CA GLY A 90 8.39 -9.81 -5.59
C GLY A 90 7.53 -8.85 -4.78
N LEU A 91 8.12 -8.09 -3.86
CA LEU A 91 7.42 -7.07 -3.09
C LEU A 91 7.20 -5.82 -3.94
N TYR A 92 8.27 -5.28 -4.52
CA TYR A 92 8.24 -3.99 -5.23
C TYR A 92 7.26 -3.97 -6.40
N ARG A 93 7.12 -5.06 -7.15
CA ARG A 93 6.15 -5.17 -8.26
C ARG A 93 4.68 -5.12 -7.82
N ARG A 94 4.42 -5.23 -6.52
CA ARG A 94 3.07 -5.19 -5.90
C ARG A 94 2.77 -3.86 -5.22
N MET A 95 3.72 -2.94 -5.24
CA MET A 95 3.60 -1.64 -4.61
C MET A 95 3.35 -0.56 -5.65
N VAL A 96 2.47 0.35 -5.32
CA VAL A 96 2.29 1.62 -6.02
C VAL A 96 2.61 2.72 -5.01
N LEU A 97 3.57 3.57 -5.32
CA LEU A 97 3.95 4.69 -4.48
C LEU A 97 3.36 5.97 -5.03
N ILE A 98 2.59 6.67 -4.22
CA ILE A 98 1.99 7.95 -4.55
C ILE A 98 2.59 9.01 -3.64
N GLU A 99 3.29 9.97 -4.21
CA GLU A 99 3.94 11.04 -3.47
C GLU A 99 3.06 12.29 -3.44
N LEU A 100 2.79 12.80 -2.25
CA LEU A 100 2.00 14.01 -2.04
C LEU A 100 2.92 15.17 -1.63
N ASN A 101 3.51 15.83 -2.62
CA ASN A 101 4.55 16.86 -2.41
C ASN A 101 4.00 18.26 -2.13
N HIS A 102 2.70 18.47 -2.31
CA HIS A 102 2.10 19.79 -2.10
C HIS A 102 1.87 20.05 -0.61
N LYS A 103 2.57 21.05 -0.07
CA LYS A 103 2.33 21.52 1.29
C LYS A 103 1.25 22.58 1.28
N VAL A 104 0.11 22.29 1.90
CA VAL A 104 -0.96 23.25 2.08
C VAL A 104 -0.52 24.34 3.07
N GLN A 105 -0.39 25.58 2.60
CA GLN A 105 0.06 26.69 3.44
C GLN A 105 -1.03 27.17 4.42
N ASN A 106 -2.28 27.17 3.97
CA ASN A 106 -3.44 27.54 4.77
C ASN A 106 -4.43 26.38 4.78
N PRO A 107 -4.32 25.44 5.73
CA PRO A 107 -5.21 24.29 5.80
C PRO A 107 -6.63 24.75 6.16
N ASP A 108 -7.61 24.30 5.39
CA ASP A 108 -9.01 24.46 5.70
C ASP A 108 -9.44 23.40 6.73
N LEU A 109 -9.52 23.78 7.98
CA LEU A 109 -9.87 22.87 9.08
C LEU A 109 -11.32 22.33 8.96
N LEU A 110 -12.17 23.04 8.22
CA LEU A 110 -13.57 22.64 8.02
C LEU A 110 -13.79 22.00 6.64
N PHE A 111 -12.71 21.63 5.94
CA PHE A 111 -12.81 21.05 4.60
C PHE A 111 -13.76 19.85 4.56
N MET A 112 -13.62 18.92 5.50
CA MET A 112 -14.46 17.71 5.54
C MET A 112 -15.93 18.00 5.83
N GLU A 113 -16.24 19.07 6.57
CA GLU A 113 -17.63 19.49 6.83
C GLU A 113 -18.29 20.12 5.60
N ARG A 114 -17.48 20.59 4.63
CA ARG A 114 -17.98 21.17 3.37
C ARG A 114 -18.15 20.14 2.27
N VAL A 115 -17.58 18.95 2.43
CA VAL A 115 -17.77 17.88 1.46
C VAL A 115 -19.23 17.45 1.47
N THR A 116 -19.90 17.68 0.35
CA THR A 116 -21.32 17.37 0.16
C THR A 116 -21.53 15.95 -0.35
N GLU A 117 -22.76 15.48 -0.27
CA GLU A 117 -23.16 14.20 -0.88
C GLU A 117 -22.91 14.20 -2.39
N GLN A 118 -23.15 15.33 -3.06
CA GLN A 118 -22.87 15.49 -4.49
C GLN A 118 -21.39 15.37 -4.84
N ASP A 119 -20.49 15.89 -3.98
CA ASP A 119 -19.05 15.72 -4.17
C ASP A 119 -18.65 14.25 -4.07
N MET A 120 -19.25 13.53 -3.14
CA MET A 120 -19.01 12.09 -2.96
C MET A 120 -19.55 11.27 -4.14
N GLU A 121 -20.72 11.59 -4.66
CA GLU A 121 -21.28 10.97 -5.87
C GLU A 121 -20.40 11.24 -7.09
N TYR A 122 -19.95 12.48 -7.27
CA TYR A 122 -19.06 12.83 -8.36
C TYR A 122 -17.71 12.10 -8.27
N PHE A 123 -17.16 11.97 -7.07
CA PHE A 123 -15.94 11.19 -6.86
C PHE A 123 -16.16 9.70 -7.17
N LEU A 124 -17.27 9.13 -6.73
CA LEU A 124 -17.63 7.74 -7.05
C LEU A 124 -17.75 7.54 -8.57
N PHE A 125 -18.40 8.48 -9.26
CA PHE A 125 -18.50 8.43 -10.73
C PHE A 125 -17.11 8.40 -11.39
N LYS A 126 -16.17 9.23 -10.93
CA LYS A 126 -14.78 9.21 -11.43
C LYS A 126 -14.10 7.86 -11.16
N CYS A 127 -14.28 7.28 -9.99
CA CYS A 127 -13.73 5.98 -9.66
C CYS A 127 -14.26 4.88 -10.59
N VAL A 128 -15.58 4.87 -10.83
CA VAL A 128 -16.21 3.89 -11.74
C VAL A 128 -15.70 4.07 -13.17
N ALA A 129 -15.57 5.30 -13.65
CA ALA A 129 -15.02 5.58 -14.98
C ALA A 129 -13.56 5.11 -15.10
N ALA A 130 -12.74 5.33 -14.08
CA ALA A 130 -11.35 4.87 -14.06
C ALA A 130 -11.23 3.35 -14.05
N ILE A 131 -12.07 2.66 -13.25
CA ILE A 131 -12.11 1.20 -13.21
C ILE A 131 -12.53 0.63 -14.58
N LYS A 132 -13.53 1.24 -15.24
CA LYS A 132 -13.95 0.82 -16.58
C LYS A 132 -12.79 0.85 -17.57
N ILE A 133 -12.03 1.94 -17.59
CA ILE A 133 -10.84 2.07 -18.44
C ILE A 133 -9.80 1.00 -18.11
N ALA A 134 -9.53 0.77 -16.83
CA ALA A 134 -8.56 -0.24 -16.39
C ALA A 134 -8.98 -1.66 -16.81
N LEU A 135 -10.28 -1.97 -16.75
CA LEU A 135 -10.81 -3.26 -17.21
C LEU A 135 -10.72 -3.42 -18.74
N GLU A 136 -11.02 -2.38 -19.50
CA GLU A 136 -10.91 -2.37 -20.96
C GLU A 136 -9.44 -2.53 -21.42
N GLU A 137 -8.49 -1.92 -20.72
CA GLU A 137 -7.05 -2.02 -21.00
C GLU A 137 -6.39 -3.27 -20.40
N GLY A 138 -7.07 -3.97 -19.51
CA GLY A 138 -6.52 -5.12 -18.75
C GLY A 138 -5.38 -4.75 -17.80
N ARG A 139 -5.21 -3.46 -17.48
CA ARG A 139 -4.15 -2.96 -16.60
C ARG A 139 -4.51 -1.61 -15.98
N PHE A 140 -3.93 -1.30 -14.84
CA PHE A 140 -3.91 0.07 -14.31
C PHE A 140 -2.84 0.89 -15.04
N ARG A 141 -3.17 2.13 -15.36
CA ARG A 141 -2.20 3.09 -15.90
C ARG A 141 -1.35 3.61 -14.75
N ILE A 142 -0.12 3.10 -14.66
CA ILE A 142 0.88 3.62 -13.72
C ILE A 142 1.59 4.79 -14.42
N VAL A 143 1.64 5.94 -13.77
CA VAL A 143 2.35 7.11 -14.31
C VAL A 143 3.86 6.87 -14.22
N GLN A 144 4.62 7.34 -15.22
CA GLN A 144 6.09 7.17 -15.24
C GLN A 144 6.79 7.70 -13.98
N SER A 145 6.24 8.77 -13.38
CA SER A 145 6.75 9.32 -12.11
C SER A 145 6.64 8.34 -10.95
N GLU A 146 5.58 7.54 -10.89
CA GLU A 146 5.38 6.53 -9.84
C GLU A 146 6.37 5.37 -10.00
N GLN A 147 6.63 4.94 -11.22
CA GLN A 147 7.65 3.93 -11.49
C GLN A 147 9.04 4.43 -11.13
N ALA A 148 9.39 5.66 -11.50
CA ALA A 148 10.66 6.29 -11.14
C ALA A 148 10.80 6.42 -9.62
N LEU A 149 9.73 6.77 -8.89
CA LEU A 149 9.72 6.86 -7.43
C LEU A 149 9.98 5.49 -6.79
N LEU A 150 9.33 4.44 -7.30
CA LEU A 150 9.55 3.07 -6.83
C LEU A 150 11.00 2.62 -7.04
N ASP A 151 11.59 2.96 -8.16
CA ASP A 151 12.99 2.64 -8.47
C ASP A 151 13.96 3.41 -7.56
N VAL A 152 13.68 4.68 -7.27
CA VAL A 152 14.44 5.47 -6.28
C VAL A 152 14.31 4.86 -4.89
N PHE A 153 13.10 4.50 -4.49
CA PHE A 153 12.86 3.86 -3.20
C PHE A 153 13.64 2.54 -3.08
N ARG A 154 13.57 1.68 -4.09
CA ARG A 154 14.28 0.41 -4.12
C ARG A 154 15.80 0.59 -4.01
N ARG A 155 16.35 1.58 -4.67
CA ARG A 155 17.80 1.93 -4.58
C ARG A 155 18.18 2.32 -3.17
N ARG A 156 17.43 3.20 -2.52
CA ARG A 156 17.67 3.67 -1.15
C ARG A 156 17.59 2.58 -0.09
N GLN A 157 16.95 1.43 -0.39
CA GLN A 157 16.97 0.26 0.49
C GLN A 157 18.31 -0.45 0.54
N SER A 158 19.25 -0.16 -0.39
CA SER A 158 20.59 -0.74 -0.43
C SER A 158 21.65 0.36 -0.36
N PRO A 159 22.31 0.56 0.78
CA PRO A 159 23.33 1.61 0.95
C PRO A 159 24.45 1.53 -0.09
N LEU A 160 24.81 0.31 -0.51
CA LEU A 160 25.83 0.11 -1.54
C LEU A 160 25.37 0.63 -2.90
N ILE A 161 24.12 0.35 -3.29
CA ILE A 161 23.58 0.81 -4.57
C ILE A 161 23.42 2.34 -4.55
N GLU A 162 22.96 2.92 -3.44
CA GLU A 162 22.86 4.37 -3.27
C GLU A 162 24.22 5.03 -3.43
N TRP A 163 25.24 4.50 -2.76
CA TRP A 163 26.63 4.99 -2.86
C TRP A 163 27.17 4.89 -4.30
N LEU A 164 26.97 3.78 -5.00
CA LEU A 164 27.40 3.63 -6.39
C LEU A 164 26.76 4.66 -7.32
N TYR A 165 25.50 5.01 -7.09
CA TYR A 165 24.80 6.04 -7.85
C TYR A 165 25.33 7.45 -7.55
N GLU A 166 25.58 7.77 -6.28
CA GLU A 166 26.13 9.08 -5.88
C GLU A 166 27.50 9.34 -6.51
N TYR A 167 28.29 8.30 -6.69
CA TYR A 167 29.64 8.40 -7.29
C TYR A 167 29.67 8.09 -8.79
N ASN A 168 28.53 8.07 -9.48
CA ASN A 168 28.40 7.82 -10.92
C ASN A 168 29.04 6.50 -11.41
N TYR A 169 29.12 5.49 -10.58
CA TYR A 169 29.50 4.16 -11.01
C TYR A 169 28.30 3.52 -11.74
N CYS A 170 28.37 3.41 -13.07
CA CYS A 170 27.45 2.62 -13.84
C CYS A 170 27.65 1.14 -13.50
N LEU A 171 26.64 0.51 -12.90
CA LEU A 171 26.57 -0.95 -12.89
C LEU A 171 26.36 -1.36 -14.35
N GLY A 172 27.39 -1.99 -14.95
CA GLY A 172 27.23 -2.60 -16.27
C GLY A 172 26.06 -3.60 -16.26
N ASP A 173 25.36 -3.69 -17.37
CA ASP A 173 24.29 -4.67 -17.55
C ASP A 173 24.91 -6.07 -17.38
N PHE A 174 24.50 -6.75 -16.29
CA PHE A 174 24.79 -8.17 -16.06
C PHE A 174 23.57 -9.00 -16.37
#